data_3465253ae8ad1d7f80b7a39c1e6d93ef
#
_entry.id   3465253ae8ad1d7f80b7a39c1e6d93ef
#
_cell.length_a   1.000
_cell.length_b   1.000
_cell.length_c   1.000
_cell.angle_alpha   90.00
_cell.angle_beta   90.00
_cell.angle_gamma   90.00
#
_symmetry.space_group_name_H-M   'P 1'
#
loop_
_entity.id
_entity.type
_entity.pdbx_description
1 polymer ?
#
loop_
_entity_poly.entity_id
_entity_poly.type
_entity_poly.pdbx_seq_one_letter_code
_entity_poly.pdbx_strand_id
1 'polypeptide(L)'
;MTPRRIIIHAGFHKTGTTNLQQTLRANRAALRPDVRLVLRPGMNALCESARGYSKTREDYDLGLVKYEAAMLMEALERETAPTLVISSEDLSGHMPGRHGLRSYGAAPDLMRALSVAFKAVDPSAQLTFFFTTRDADPWLRSCYAQHLRTARMIWDEAEYIKRLKASAALEQIIDQIRSEVPDSDVLSAALEAHANRPLGMAEALLD
;
A
#
# COMPACT_ATOMS: atom_id res chain seq x y z
N MET A 1 -13.74 -2.08 -25.75
CA MET A 1 -13.13 -1.03 -24.92
C MET A 1 -11.83 -1.60 -24.35
N THR A 2 -10.76 -0.82 -24.30
CA THR A 2 -9.52 -1.28 -23.67
C THR A 2 -9.76 -1.44 -22.17
N PRO A 3 -9.30 -2.56 -21.53
CA PRO A 3 -9.43 -2.76 -20.10
C PRO A 3 -8.80 -1.60 -19.32
N ARG A 4 -9.42 -1.16 -18.23
CA ARG A 4 -8.87 -0.13 -17.35
C ARG A 4 -7.70 -0.71 -16.56
N ARG A 5 -6.57 0.00 -16.54
CA ARG A 5 -5.44 -0.33 -15.67
C ARG A 5 -5.67 0.27 -14.27
N ILE A 6 -5.58 -0.53 -13.23
CA ILE A 6 -5.69 -0.05 -11.84
C ILE A 6 -4.40 -0.41 -11.11
N ILE A 7 -3.62 0.59 -10.76
CA ILE A 7 -2.39 0.43 -9.97
C ILE A 7 -2.70 0.74 -8.51
N ILE A 8 -2.56 -0.25 -7.65
CA ILE A 8 -2.77 -0.14 -6.21
C ILE A 8 -1.39 -0.07 -5.54
N HIS A 9 -0.92 1.15 -5.25
CA HIS A 9 0.27 1.34 -4.43
C HIS A 9 -0.13 1.20 -2.97
N ALA A 10 -0.02 -0.01 -2.47
CA ALA A 10 -0.28 -0.34 -1.08
C ALA A 10 0.96 -0.19 -0.19
N GLY A 11 2.14 0.06 -0.75
CA GLY A 11 3.41 0.38 -0.10
C GLY A 11 3.67 -0.35 1.20
N PHE A 12 4.78 -0.04 1.83
CA PHE A 12 4.94 -0.26 3.27
C PHE A 12 5.29 1.08 3.92
N HIS A 13 4.91 1.29 5.16
CA HIS A 13 5.30 2.50 5.89
C HIS A 13 6.82 2.65 5.90
N LYS A 14 7.31 3.86 5.75
CA LYS A 14 8.75 4.23 5.83
C LYS A 14 9.63 3.72 4.68
N THR A 15 9.04 3.38 3.56
CA THR A 15 9.72 2.97 2.31
C THR A 15 9.66 4.04 1.20
N GLY A 16 9.43 5.32 1.55
CA GLY A 16 9.39 6.42 0.59
C GLY A 16 7.99 6.78 0.07
N THR A 17 6.92 6.18 0.60
CA THR A 17 5.53 6.38 0.16
C THR A 17 5.10 7.85 0.16
N THR A 18 5.50 8.62 1.18
CA THR A 18 5.19 10.07 1.25
C THR A 18 5.78 10.84 0.07
N ASN A 19 7.04 10.58 -0.27
CA ASN A 19 7.70 11.23 -1.41
C ASN A 19 7.01 10.86 -2.72
N LEU A 20 6.74 9.57 -2.95
CA LEU A 20 5.99 9.08 -4.11
C LEU A 20 4.64 9.79 -4.24
N GLN A 21 3.83 9.83 -3.19
CA GLN A 21 2.53 10.48 -3.21
C GLN A 21 2.62 12.00 -3.44
N GLN A 22 3.64 12.66 -2.90
CA GLN A 22 3.90 14.08 -3.14
C GLN A 22 4.29 14.33 -4.60
N THR A 23 5.17 13.50 -5.18
CA THR A 23 5.57 13.58 -6.59
C THR A 23 4.36 13.40 -7.51
N LEU A 24 3.53 12.37 -7.28
CA LEU A 24 2.29 12.17 -8.04
C LEU A 24 1.34 13.37 -7.93
N ARG A 25 1.19 13.92 -6.72
CA ARG A 25 0.32 15.08 -6.49
C ARG A 25 0.82 16.33 -7.19
N ALA A 26 2.13 16.59 -7.14
CA ALA A 26 2.76 17.74 -7.81
C ALA A 26 2.63 17.67 -9.34
N ASN A 27 2.66 16.45 -9.90
CA ASN A 27 2.55 16.22 -11.34
C ASN A 27 1.13 15.90 -11.82
N ARG A 28 0.11 16.06 -10.96
CA ARG A 28 -1.27 15.68 -11.26
C ARG A 28 -1.82 16.30 -12.55
N ALA A 29 -1.45 17.55 -12.86
CA ALA A 29 -1.89 18.23 -14.05
C ALA A 29 -1.29 17.60 -15.33
N ALA A 30 -0.01 17.23 -15.28
CA ALA A 30 0.68 16.57 -16.39
C ALA A 30 0.20 15.13 -16.61
N LEU A 31 -0.20 14.44 -15.55
CA LEU A 31 -0.72 13.07 -15.62
C LEU A 31 -2.14 12.98 -16.21
N ARG A 32 -2.94 14.06 -16.15
CA ARG A 32 -4.25 14.12 -16.81
C ARG A 32 -4.07 14.33 -18.33
N PRO A 33 -4.94 13.75 -19.15
CA PRO A 33 -6.17 12.97 -18.86
C PRO A 33 -5.95 11.48 -18.62
N ASP A 34 -4.70 10.98 -18.72
CA ASP A 34 -4.43 9.54 -18.80
C ASP A 34 -4.48 8.84 -17.45
N VAL A 35 -4.22 9.58 -16.35
CA VAL A 35 -4.14 9.01 -15.01
C VAL A 35 -5.06 9.74 -14.03
N ARG A 36 -5.95 8.99 -13.39
CA ARG A 36 -6.71 9.44 -12.22
C ARG A 36 -5.99 9.03 -10.93
N LEU A 37 -5.61 10.00 -10.11
CA LEU A 37 -5.00 9.76 -8.81
C LEU A 37 -6.05 9.75 -7.69
N VAL A 38 -6.06 8.69 -6.90
CA VAL A 38 -6.84 8.52 -5.68
C VAL A 38 -5.89 8.43 -4.49
N LEU A 39 -5.83 9.49 -3.72
CA LEU A 39 -4.97 9.62 -2.54
C LEU A 39 -5.85 9.97 -1.34
N ARG A 40 -5.33 9.83 -0.11
CA ARG A 40 -6.03 10.38 1.05
C ARG A 40 -6.27 11.90 0.89
N PRO A 41 -7.44 12.44 1.29
CA PRO A 41 -8.51 11.78 2.07
C PRO A 41 -9.54 10.98 1.25
N GLY A 42 -9.44 10.89 -0.08
CA GLY A 42 -10.45 10.28 -0.96
C GLY A 42 -10.76 8.79 -0.71
N MET A 43 -10.02 8.11 0.16
CA MET A 43 -10.20 6.69 0.52
C MET A 43 -10.00 6.44 2.03
N ASN A 44 -10.36 7.40 2.88
CA ASN A 44 -10.12 7.27 4.32
C ASN A 44 -10.81 6.05 4.93
N ALA A 45 -12.06 5.79 4.57
CA ALA A 45 -12.83 4.65 5.10
C ALA A 45 -12.14 3.31 4.76
N LEU A 46 -11.71 3.12 3.51
CA LEU A 46 -10.96 1.94 3.09
C LEU A 46 -9.63 1.80 3.85
N CYS A 47 -8.88 2.88 4.05
CA CYS A 47 -7.64 2.86 4.84
C CYS A 47 -7.89 2.49 6.31
N GLU A 48 -8.97 2.98 6.90
CA GLU A 48 -9.34 2.68 8.28
C GLU A 48 -9.80 1.23 8.46
N SER A 49 -10.60 0.70 7.53
CA SER A 49 -11.01 -0.70 7.55
C SER A 49 -9.81 -1.65 7.37
N ALA A 50 -8.87 -1.34 6.47
CA ALA A 50 -7.65 -2.14 6.30
C ALA A 50 -6.78 -2.16 7.58
N ARG A 51 -6.62 -1.00 8.23
CA ARG A 51 -5.95 -0.93 9.54
C ARG A 51 -6.73 -1.67 10.63
N GLY A 52 -8.06 -1.59 10.62
CA GLY A 52 -8.93 -2.34 11.52
C GLY A 52 -8.65 -3.83 11.41
N TYR A 53 -8.80 -4.39 10.22
CA TYR A 53 -8.54 -5.80 9.94
C TYR A 53 -7.13 -6.24 10.34
N SER A 54 -6.12 -5.42 10.09
CA SER A 54 -4.73 -5.78 10.45
C SER A 54 -4.53 -6.04 11.95
N LYS A 55 -5.39 -5.50 12.82
CA LYS A 55 -5.35 -5.72 14.28
C LYS A 55 -6.15 -6.95 14.70
N THR A 56 -7.34 -7.10 14.16
CA THR A 56 -8.32 -8.10 14.64
C THR A 56 -8.21 -9.42 13.91
N ARG A 57 -7.95 -9.40 12.60
CA ARG A 57 -7.98 -10.55 11.69
C ARG A 57 -9.36 -11.23 11.62
N GLU A 58 -10.41 -10.52 12.01
CA GLU A 58 -11.78 -11.03 12.01
C GLU A 58 -12.41 -10.93 10.62
N ASP A 59 -13.20 -11.93 10.24
CA ASP A 59 -13.90 -11.97 8.95
C ASP A 59 -14.82 -10.77 8.73
N TYR A 60 -15.45 -10.27 9.80
CA TYR A 60 -16.27 -9.08 9.75
C TYR A 60 -15.48 -7.85 9.28
N ASP A 61 -14.29 -7.63 9.84
CA ASP A 61 -13.44 -6.49 9.46
C ASP A 61 -12.91 -6.65 8.02
N LEU A 62 -12.64 -7.88 7.57
CA LEU A 62 -12.30 -8.15 6.17
C LEU A 62 -13.49 -7.87 5.24
N GLY A 63 -14.71 -8.14 5.70
CA GLY A 63 -15.95 -7.78 5.04
C GLY A 63 -16.07 -6.27 4.83
N LEU A 64 -15.73 -5.47 5.85
CA LEU A 64 -15.70 -4.00 5.74
C LEU A 64 -14.67 -3.52 4.71
N VAL A 65 -13.50 -4.14 4.65
CA VAL A 65 -12.50 -3.82 3.62
C VAL A 65 -13.06 -4.04 2.22
N LYS A 66 -13.72 -5.17 1.97
CA LYS A 66 -14.35 -5.47 0.67
C LYS A 66 -15.46 -4.47 0.34
N TYR A 67 -16.29 -4.13 1.31
CA TYR A 67 -17.36 -3.15 1.15
C TYR A 67 -16.80 -1.77 0.77
N GLU A 68 -15.84 -1.23 1.53
CA GLU A 68 -15.25 0.07 1.27
C GLU A 68 -14.47 0.11 -0.07
N ALA A 69 -13.86 -1.00 -0.45
CA ALA A 69 -13.19 -1.14 -1.75
C ALA A 69 -14.20 -1.10 -2.91
N ALA A 70 -15.34 -1.79 -2.78
CA ALA A 70 -16.41 -1.75 -3.78
C ALA A 70 -17.02 -0.34 -3.88
N MET A 71 -17.34 0.30 -2.76
CA MET A 71 -17.85 1.69 -2.72
C MET A 71 -16.88 2.68 -3.38
N LEU A 72 -15.57 2.52 -3.18
CA LEU A 72 -14.56 3.35 -3.85
C LEU A 72 -14.61 3.15 -5.37
N MET A 73 -14.71 1.91 -5.84
CA MET A 73 -14.76 1.60 -7.27
C MET A 73 -16.06 2.10 -7.92
N GLU A 74 -17.20 1.95 -7.26
CA GLU A 74 -18.48 2.50 -7.72
C GLU A 74 -18.43 4.03 -7.84
N ALA A 75 -17.82 4.72 -6.86
CA ALA A 75 -17.62 6.17 -6.94
C ALA A 75 -16.73 6.60 -8.10
N LEU A 76 -15.89 5.70 -8.63
CA LEU A 76 -15.01 5.92 -9.77
C LEU A 76 -15.54 5.34 -11.10
N GLU A 77 -16.75 4.80 -11.11
CA GLU A 77 -17.34 4.15 -12.31
C GLU A 77 -17.40 5.11 -13.52
N ARG A 78 -17.71 6.38 -13.26
CA ARG A 78 -17.81 7.42 -14.32
C ARG A 78 -16.47 8.06 -14.71
N GLU A 79 -15.38 7.63 -14.06
CA GLU A 79 -14.07 8.14 -14.41
C GLU A 79 -13.61 7.55 -15.75
N THR A 80 -13.19 8.41 -16.66
CA THR A 80 -12.82 8.04 -18.04
C THR A 80 -11.33 7.83 -18.25
N ALA A 81 -10.49 8.19 -17.27
CA ALA A 81 -9.06 7.98 -17.35
C ALA A 81 -8.74 6.47 -17.52
N PRO A 82 -7.89 6.11 -18.50
CA PRO A 82 -7.54 4.72 -18.76
C PRO A 82 -6.78 4.06 -17.62
N THR A 83 -6.10 4.86 -16.79
CA THR A 83 -5.35 4.37 -15.63
C THR A 83 -5.87 5.01 -14.34
N LEU A 84 -6.15 4.18 -13.33
CA LEU A 84 -6.36 4.62 -11.94
C LEU A 84 -5.11 4.30 -11.12
N VAL A 85 -4.63 5.27 -10.35
CA VAL A 85 -3.58 5.05 -9.34
C VAL A 85 -4.19 5.32 -7.97
N ILE A 86 -4.31 4.28 -7.17
CA ILE A 86 -4.82 4.30 -5.79
C ILE A 86 -3.62 4.13 -4.87
N SER A 87 -3.31 5.11 -4.00
CA SER A 87 -2.07 5.06 -3.22
C SER A 87 -2.27 5.41 -1.77
N SER A 88 -2.03 4.43 -0.90
CA SER A 88 -1.84 4.57 0.54
C SER A 88 -1.14 3.35 1.12
N GLU A 89 -0.14 3.56 1.95
CA GLU A 89 0.52 2.51 2.75
C GLU A 89 -0.41 1.87 3.78
N ASP A 90 -1.48 2.56 4.18
CA ASP A 90 -2.50 2.03 5.10
C ASP A 90 -3.28 0.84 4.51
N LEU A 91 -3.28 0.68 3.18
CA LEU A 91 -3.90 -0.48 2.51
C LEU A 91 -3.23 -1.80 2.89
N SER A 92 -1.95 -1.77 3.30
CA SER A 92 -1.24 -2.93 3.86
C SER A 92 -1.49 -3.14 5.37
N GLY A 93 -2.36 -2.33 5.97
CA GLY A 93 -2.65 -2.37 7.41
C GLY A 93 -1.69 -1.50 8.24
N HIS A 94 -1.70 -1.72 9.54
CA HIS A 94 -0.82 -0.99 10.46
C HIS A 94 0.65 -1.38 10.33
N MET A 95 1.52 -0.38 10.54
CA MET A 95 2.97 -0.59 10.64
C MET A 95 3.31 -1.55 11.79
N PRO A 96 4.21 -2.54 11.57
CA PRO A 96 4.74 -3.39 12.63
C PRO A 96 5.29 -2.57 13.81
N GLY A 97 5.13 -3.10 15.04
CA GLY A 97 5.45 -2.40 16.28
C GLY A 97 4.28 -1.62 16.88
N ARG A 98 3.16 -1.48 16.19
CA ARG A 98 1.90 -0.94 16.72
C ARG A 98 0.93 -2.07 17.04
N HIS A 99 0.12 -1.88 18.09
CA HIS A 99 -0.95 -2.82 18.48
C HIS A 99 -0.48 -4.28 18.63
N GLY A 100 0.78 -4.50 19.01
CA GLY A 100 1.36 -5.84 19.14
C GLY A 100 1.74 -6.52 17.81
N LEU A 101 1.55 -5.86 16.67
CA LEU A 101 1.87 -6.43 15.35
C LEU A 101 3.38 -6.58 15.15
N ARG A 102 3.79 -7.74 14.61
CA ARG A 102 5.18 -8.06 14.36
C ARG A 102 5.57 -8.14 12.89
N SER A 103 4.60 -7.99 11.98
CA SER A 103 4.81 -8.01 10.53
C SER A 103 3.60 -7.40 9.81
N TYR A 104 3.70 -7.25 8.50
CA TYR A 104 2.56 -6.97 7.62
C TYR A 104 1.78 -8.24 7.24
N GLY A 105 1.66 -9.21 8.17
CA GLY A 105 1.00 -10.49 7.88
C GLY A 105 -0.48 -10.39 7.46
N ALA A 106 -1.12 -9.23 7.62
CA ALA A 106 -2.46 -8.97 7.11
C ALA A 106 -2.48 -8.59 5.61
N ALA A 107 -1.35 -8.12 5.06
CA ALA A 107 -1.31 -7.58 3.70
C ALA A 107 -1.74 -8.59 2.62
N PRO A 108 -1.39 -9.88 2.66
CA PRO A 108 -1.86 -10.86 1.68
C PRO A 108 -3.40 -10.93 1.60
N ASP A 109 -4.08 -11.06 2.74
CA ASP A 109 -5.56 -11.10 2.76
C ASP A 109 -6.17 -9.77 2.32
N LEU A 110 -5.57 -8.64 2.70
CA LEU A 110 -6.01 -7.31 2.29
C LEU A 110 -5.92 -7.16 0.77
N MET A 111 -4.80 -7.56 0.13
CA MET A 111 -4.66 -7.47 -1.32
C MET A 111 -5.64 -8.41 -2.03
N ARG A 112 -5.86 -9.62 -1.52
CA ARG A 112 -6.88 -10.53 -2.03
C ARG A 112 -8.28 -9.92 -1.91
N ALA A 113 -8.62 -9.30 -0.78
CA ALA A 113 -9.91 -8.65 -0.58
C ALA A 113 -10.13 -7.47 -1.56
N LEU A 114 -9.09 -6.64 -1.79
CA LEU A 114 -9.12 -5.57 -2.78
C LEU A 114 -9.29 -6.10 -4.21
N SER A 115 -8.54 -7.15 -4.58
CA SER A 115 -8.63 -7.78 -5.91
C SER A 115 -10.06 -8.28 -6.17
N VAL A 116 -10.64 -9.02 -5.21
CA VAL A 116 -12.01 -9.55 -5.33
C VAL A 116 -13.03 -8.41 -5.45
N ALA A 117 -12.94 -7.39 -4.59
CA ALA A 117 -13.89 -6.29 -4.60
C ALA A 117 -13.80 -5.44 -5.87
N PHE A 118 -12.60 -5.14 -6.35
CA PHE A 118 -12.42 -4.33 -7.56
C PHE A 118 -12.88 -5.07 -8.82
N LYS A 119 -12.56 -6.37 -8.93
CA LYS A 119 -13.02 -7.20 -10.05
C LYS A 119 -14.52 -7.49 -10.00
N ALA A 120 -15.16 -7.43 -8.85
CA ALA A 120 -16.61 -7.53 -8.76
C ALA A 120 -17.33 -6.32 -9.38
N VAL A 121 -16.74 -5.12 -9.29
CA VAL A 121 -17.30 -3.89 -9.88
C VAL A 121 -16.85 -3.73 -11.35
N ASP A 122 -15.58 -4.00 -11.66
CA ASP A 122 -15.03 -3.97 -13.02
C ASP A 122 -14.30 -5.29 -13.33
N PRO A 123 -15.00 -6.30 -13.85
CA PRO A 123 -14.40 -7.61 -14.17
C PRO A 123 -13.29 -7.55 -15.23
N SER A 124 -13.27 -6.51 -16.06
CA SER A 124 -12.26 -6.32 -17.11
C SER A 124 -11.00 -5.63 -16.62
N ALA A 125 -10.99 -5.06 -15.40
CA ALA A 125 -9.87 -4.30 -14.88
C ALA A 125 -8.59 -5.13 -14.78
N GLN A 126 -7.48 -4.55 -15.24
CA GLN A 126 -6.13 -5.08 -15.05
C GLN A 126 -5.56 -4.51 -13.78
N LEU A 127 -5.36 -5.36 -12.77
CA LEU A 127 -4.88 -4.95 -11.46
C LEU A 127 -3.37 -5.14 -11.35
N THR A 128 -2.68 -4.10 -10.89
CA THR A 128 -1.27 -4.13 -10.52
C THR A 128 -1.13 -3.68 -9.08
N PHE A 129 -0.62 -4.54 -8.20
CA PHE A 129 -0.23 -4.18 -6.83
C PHE A 129 1.23 -3.74 -6.84
N PHE A 130 1.49 -2.52 -6.43
CA PHE A 130 2.83 -1.94 -6.40
C PHE A 130 3.28 -1.70 -4.96
N PHE A 131 4.45 -2.23 -4.62
CA PHE A 131 5.04 -2.09 -3.29
C PHE A 131 6.38 -1.37 -3.36
N THR A 132 6.61 -0.47 -2.40
CA THR A 132 7.92 0.11 -2.17
C THR A 132 8.60 -0.64 -1.04
N THR A 133 9.88 -0.98 -1.22
CA THR A 133 10.70 -1.64 -0.20
C THR A 133 11.87 -0.74 0.22
N ARG A 134 12.57 -1.14 1.25
CA ARG A 134 13.74 -0.45 1.77
C ARG A 134 14.65 -1.44 2.48
N ASP A 135 15.96 -1.18 2.48
CA ASP A 135 16.94 -1.95 3.23
C ASP A 135 16.54 -2.07 4.71
N ALA A 136 16.76 -3.27 5.28
CA ALA A 136 16.23 -3.65 6.59
C ALA A 136 16.66 -2.70 7.73
N ASP A 137 17.96 -2.38 7.84
CA ASP A 137 18.46 -1.55 8.92
C ASP A 137 17.96 -0.10 8.83
N PRO A 138 18.06 0.63 7.69
CA PRO A 138 17.50 1.95 7.54
C PRO A 138 15.97 1.97 7.74
N TRP A 139 15.27 0.91 7.31
CA TRP A 139 13.84 0.79 7.51
C TRP A 139 13.47 0.70 9.00
N LEU A 140 14.12 -0.21 9.75
CA LEU A 140 13.89 -0.40 11.19
C LEU A 140 14.16 0.87 12.00
N ARG A 141 15.28 1.58 11.71
CA ARG A 141 15.59 2.88 12.32
C ARG A 141 14.53 3.93 12.03
N SER A 142 14.03 3.98 10.78
CA SER A 142 12.96 4.90 10.40
C SER A 142 11.63 4.58 11.09
N CYS A 143 11.33 3.30 11.28
CA CYS A 143 10.15 2.85 12.05
C CYS A 143 10.29 3.22 13.53
N TYR A 144 11.45 3.01 14.14
CA TYR A 144 11.73 3.42 15.51
C TYR A 144 11.52 4.93 15.72
N ALA A 145 12.14 5.75 14.86
CA ALA A 145 11.98 7.20 14.90
C ALA A 145 10.52 7.65 14.74
N GLN A 146 9.72 6.92 13.96
CA GLN A 146 8.29 7.18 13.82
C GLN A 146 7.53 6.82 15.10
N HIS A 147 7.84 5.69 15.73
CA HIS A 147 7.19 5.25 16.96
C HIS A 147 7.52 6.16 18.14
N LEU A 148 8.74 6.67 18.26
CA LEU A 148 9.12 7.68 19.26
C LEU A 148 8.23 8.93 19.22
N ARG A 149 7.76 9.32 18.02
CA ARG A 149 6.89 10.50 17.85
C ARG A 149 5.41 10.24 18.08
N THR A 150 4.96 8.99 17.95
CA THR A 150 3.53 8.67 17.85
C THR A 150 3.02 7.71 18.90
N ALA A 151 3.91 7.10 19.68
CA ALA A 151 3.55 6.12 20.71
C ALA A 151 4.48 6.24 21.91
N ARG A 152 4.02 5.78 23.09
CA ARG A 152 4.89 5.64 24.24
C ARG A 152 5.87 4.50 24.01
N MET A 153 7.10 4.82 23.61
CA MET A 153 8.18 3.85 23.39
C MET A 153 8.97 3.67 24.69
N ILE A 154 9.13 2.42 25.12
CA ILE A 154 9.88 2.05 26.32
C ILE A 154 11.19 1.31 25.99
N TRP A 155 11.42 1.00 24.72
CA TRP A 155 12.64 0.36 24.24
C TRP A 155 13.59 1.40 23.66
N ASP A 156 14.88 1.20 23.86
CA ASP A 156 15.89 1.89 23.08
C ASP A 156 15.93 1.35 21.63
N GLU A 157 16.74 1.98 20.78
CA GLU A 157 16.81 1.60 19.37
C GLU A 157 17.32 0.17 19.16
N ALA A 158 18.31 -0.26 19.96
CA ALA A 158 18.91 -1.60 19.81
C ALA A 158 17.90 -2.70 20.18
N GLU A 159 17.16 -2.53 21.27
CA GLU A 159 16.13 -3.48 21.70
C GLU A 159 14.95 -3.47 20.71
N TYR A 160 14.54 -2.30 20.20
CA TYR A 160 13.52 -2.19 19.16
C TYR A 160 13.90 -2.97 17.90
N ILE A 161 15.12 -2.75 17.37
CA ILE A 161 15.63 -3.44 16.19
C ILE A 161 15.67 -4.94 16.43
N LYS A 162 16.21 -5.39 17.58
CA LYS A 162 16.25 -6.80 17.94
C LYS A 162 14.87 -7.46 17.92
N ARG A 163 13.86 -6.79 18.50
CA ARG A 163 12.48 -7.32 18.59
C ARG A 163 11.75 -7.36 17.26
N LEU A 164 12.01 -6.40 16.38
CA LEU A 164 11.30 -6.25 15.12
C LEU A 164 12.13 -6.62 13.90
N LYS A 165 13.32 -7.21 14.08
CA LYS A 165 14.19 -7.60 12.96
C LYS A 165 13.46 -8.43 11.89
N ALA A 166 12.66 -9.40 12.31
CA ALA A 166 11.89 -10.26 11.39
C ALA A 166 10.82 -9.50 10.59
N SER A 167 10.35 -8.34 11.08
CA SER A 167 9.36 -7.53 10.35
C SER A 167 9.91 -6.83 9.13
N ALA A 168 11.24 -6.77 8.98
CA ALA A 168 11.92 -6.17 7.83
C ALA A 168 11.98 -7.10 6.60
N ALA A 169 11.49 -8.34 6.71
CA ALA A 169 11.41 -9.29 5.59
C ALA A 169 10.25 -8.91 4.65
N LEU A 170 10.28 -7.69 4.08
CA LEU A 170 9.19 -7.14 3.26
C LEU A 170 8.97 -7.94 1.97
N GLU A 171 10.04 -8.44 1.35
CA GLU A 171 9.95 -9.25 0.14
C GLU A 171 9.20 -10.59 0.38
N GLN A 172 9.35 -11.19 1.56
CA GLN A 172 8.58 -12.40 1.90
C GLN A 172 7.07 -12.13 1.97
N ILE A 173 6.67 -10.94 2.44
CA ILE A 173 5.26 -10.52 2.42
C ILE A 173 4.78 -10.32 0.98
N ILE A 174 5.61 -9.74 0.12
CA ILE A 174 5.29 -9.56 -1.30
C ILE A 174 5.12 -10.91 -2.00
N ASP A 175 5.97 -11.90 -1.69
CA ASP A 175 5.85 -13.26 -2.24
C ASP A 175 4.54 -13.93 -1.80
N GLN A 176 4.13 -13.76 -0.53
CA GLN A 176 2.83 -14.21 -0.06
C GLN A 176 1.68 -13.51 -0.79
N ILE A 177 1.79 -12.20 -1.03
CA ILE A 177 0.79 -11.46 -1.81
C ILE A 177 0.69 -12.01 -3.24
N ARG A 178 1.80 -12.30 -3.91
CA ARG A 178 1.80 -12.92 -5.26
C ARG A 178 1.00 -14.22 -5.28
N SER A 179 1.12 -15.03 -4.23
CA SER A 179 0.36 -16.28 -4.11
C SER A 179 -1.14 -16.06 -3.91
N GLU A 180 -1.55 -14.97 -3.25
CA GLU A 180 -2.95 -14.66 -2.95
C GLU A 180 -3.70 -13.95 -4.08
N VAL A 181 -2.97 -13.31 -5.02
CA VAL A 181 -3.55 -12.59 -6.15
C VAL A 181 -2.97 -13.04 -7.50
N PRO A 182 -3.08 -14.33 -7.85
CA PRO A 182 -2.41 -14.91 -9.02
C PRO A 182 -2.85 -14.30 -10.36
N ASP A 183 -4.04 -13.69 -10.40
CA ASP A 183 -4.60 -13.03 -11.59
C ASP A 183 -4.29 -11.52 -11.64
N SER A 184 -3.29 -11.05 -10.90
CA SER A 184 -2.87 -9.65 -10.82
C SER A 184 -1.35 -9.54 -10.86
N ASP A 185 -0.85 -8.47 -11.44
CA ASP A 185 0.58 -8.18 -11.36
C ASP A 185 0.97 -7.71 -9.96
N VAL A 186 2.10 -8.18 -9.45
CA VAL A 186 2.66 -7.73 -8.17
C VAL A 186 4.10 -7.30 -8.38
N LEU A 187 4.30 -5.98 -8.36
CA LEU A 187 5.58 -5.33 -8.60
C LEU A 187 6.14 -4.74 -7.31
N SER A 188 7.46 -4.71 -7.19
CA SER A 188 8.16 -4.05 -6.10
C SER A 188 9.33 -3.21 -6.61
N ALA A 189 9.62 -2.12 -5.88
CA ALA A 189 10.77 -1.28 -6.17
C ALA A 189 11.45 -0.84 -4.87
N ALA A 190 12.78 -0.99 -4.81
CA ALA A 190 13.57 -0.59 -3.67
C ALA A 190 13.80 0.94 -3.66
N LEU A 191 13.61 1.57 -2.51
CA LEU A 191 13.82 3.01 -2.34
C LEU A 191 15.25 3.41 -2.75
N GLU A 192 16.24 2.62 -2.39
CA GLU A 192 17.65 2.88 -2.64
C GLU A 192 17.98 2.94 -4.15
N ALA A 193 17.30 2.12 -4.95
CA ALA A 193 17.49 2.09 -6.40
C ALA A 193 16.91 3.32 -7.13
N HIS A 194 15.95 4.01 -6.51
CA HIS A 194 15.19 5.10 -7.14
C HIS A 194 15.37 6.46 -6.47
N ALA A 195 16.07 6.52 -5.33
CA ALA A 195 16.22 7.76 -4.54
C ALA A 195 16.84 8.92 -5.33
N ASN A 196 17.72 8.62 -6.31
CA ASN A 196 18.43 9.61 -7.12
C ASN A 196 17.80 9.84 -8.50
N ARG A 197 16.63 9.24 -8.80
CA ARG A 197 15.93 9.48 -10.06
C ARG A 197 15.13 10.78 -10.00
N PRO A 198 14.90 11.47 -11.13
CA PRO A 198 14.21 12.76 -11.17
C PRO A 198 12.81 12.73 -10.52
N LEU A 199 12.03 11.68 -10.74
CA LEU A 199 10.71 11.48 -10.13
C LEU A 199 10.73 10.43 -9.00
N GLY A 200 11.91 9.95 -8.62
CA GLY A 200 12.07 8.96 -7.57
C GLY A 200 11.26 7.68 -7.82
N MET A 201 10.58 7.21 -6.79
CA MET A 201 9.74 6.01 -6.86
C MET A 201 8.52 6.13 -7.79
N ALA A 202 8.13 7.37 -8.17
CA ALA A 202 7.01 7.55 -9.08
C ALA A 202 7.32 7.10 -10.52
N GLU A 203 8.59 7.08 -10.93
CA GLU A 203 8.99 6.47 -12.22
C GLU A 203 8.67 4.98 -12.23
N ALA A 204 9.15 4.24 -11.23
CA ALA A 204 8.93 2.80 -11.13
C ALA A 204 7.44 2.39 -11.00
N LEU A 205 6.57 3.31 -10.56
CA LEU A 205 5.13 3.05 -10.48
C LEU A 205 4.43 3.29 -11.82
N LEU A 206 4.93 4.23 -12.64
CA LEU A 206 4.26 4.65 -13.87
C LEU A 206 4.76 3.89 -15.11
N ASP A 207 5.97 3.28 -15.04
CA ASP A 207 6.52 2.39 -16.08
C ASP A 207 5.72 1.08 -16.16
#